data_d895a681c0d23a384c40b39186a2b81f
#
_entry.id   d895a681c0d23a384c40b39186a2b81f
#
_cell.length_a   1.000
_cell.length_b   1.000
_cell.length_c   1.000
_cell.angle_alpha   90.00
_cell.angle_beta   90.00
_cell.angle_gamma   90.00
#
_symmetry.space_group_name_H-M   'P 1'
#
loop_
_entity.id
_entity.type
_entity.pdbx_description
1 polymer ?
#
loop_
_entity_poly.entity_id
_entity_poly.type
_entity_poly.pdbx_seq_one_letter_code
_entity_poly.pdbx_strand_id
1 'polypeptide(L)'
;GDYMTDDFSGVPILAVRDDGGRINAFMNVCRHRGARVAQGCGSGKTSFSCPYHGWTYDRTGSLRGIPYEQGFDGIDKVLHGLRRLPVVEKHGMVWVVPTPPAEPDIDRHLNAMAIDLASFGLEKYSHYETRVLNARLNWKLVIDTFLETYHLSVLHKTTIAPILHSNLGTFDGM
;
A
#
# COMPACT_ATOMS: atom_id res chain seq x y z
N GLY A 1 -5.20 -3.75 -14.35
CA GLY A 1 -6.41 -3.07 -13.85
C GLY A 1 -6.74 -3.39 -12.40
N ASP A 2 -5.88 -4.15 -11.72
CA ASP A 2 -5.97 -4.33 -10.27
C ASP A 2 -5.54 -3.05 -9.58
N TYR A 3 -6.23 -2.73 -8.50
CA TYR A 3 -5.90 -1.53 -7.72
C TYR A 3 -6.17 -1.74 -6.24
N MET A 4 -5.50 -0.95 -5.43
CA MET A 4 -5.75 -0.81 -4.00
C MET A 4 -5.52 0.62 -3.53
N THR A 5 -6.21 1.00 -2.47
CA THR A 5 -6.02 2.30 -1.82
C THR A 5 -5.57 2.11 -0.38
N ASP A 6 -4.74 3.03 0.09
CA ASP A 6 -4.26 3.05 1.47
C ASP A 6 -4.18 4.49 1.99
N ASP A 7 -4.54 4.69 3.27
CA ASP A 7 -4.44 5.95 3.99
C ASP A 7 -3.58 5.82 5.26
N PHE A 8 -3.00 4.65 5.50
CA PHE A 8 -2.33 4.33 6.76
C PHE A 8 -1.09 5.20 7.02
N SER A 9 -0.38 5.56 5.97
CA SER A 9 0.79 6.45 6.04
C SER A 9 0.46 7.92 6.33
N GLY A 10 -0.81 8.29 6.44
CA GLY A 10 -1.27 9.68 6.49
C GLY A 10 -1.28 10.39 5.12
N VAL A 11 -0.74 9.75 4.09
CA VAL A 11 -0.84 10.17 2.70
C VAL A 11 -1.77 9.20 1.97
N PRO A 12 -2.83 9.71 1.33
CA PRO A 12 -3.74 8.84 0.59
C PRO A 12 -3.06 8.29 -0.66
N ILE A 13 -2.97 6.98 -0.75
CA ILE A 13 -2.29 6.27 -1.84
C ILE A 13 -3.32 5.54 -2.71
N LEU A 14 -3.11 5.56 -4.01
CA LEU A 14 -3.74 4.71 -5.00
C LEU A 14 -2.64 3.96 -5.75
N ALA A 15 -2.55 2.65 -5.56
CA ALA A 15 -1.67 1.77 -6.32
C ALA A 15 -2.48 1.05 -7.41
N VAL A 16 -1.96 1.00 -8.63
CA VAL A 16 -2.67 0.47 -9.82
C VAL A 16 -1.72 -0.31 -10.69
N ARG A 17 -2.13 -1.50 -11.13
CA ARG A 17 -1.40 -2.27 -12.15
C ARG A 17 -1.85 -1.85 -13.55
N ASP A 18 -0.91 -1.41 -14.37
CA ASP A 18 -1.17 -1.03 -15.76
C ASP A 18 -1.28 -2.26 -16.71
N ASP A 19 -1.53 -2.01 -18.00
CA ASP A 19 -1.65 -3.06 -19.02
C ASP A 19 -0.35 -3.82 -19.27
N GLY A 20 0.79 -3.19 -19.00
CA GLY A 20 2.11 -3.81 -19.08
C GLY A 20 2.49 -4.63 -17.85
N GLY A 21 1.57 -4.77 -16.87
CA GLY A 21 1.81 -5.47 -15.62
C GLY A 21 2.64 -4.67 -14.60
N ARG A 22 3.01 -3.42 -14.89
CA ARG A 22 3.77 -2.58 -13.96
C ARG A 22 2.84 -1.97 -12.93
N ILE A 23 3.35 -1.87 -11.70
CA ILE A 23 2.66 -1.13 -10.64
C ILE A 23 2.97 0.37 -10.77
N ASN A 24 1.94 1.19 -10.65
CA ASN A 24 2.03 2.64 -10.53
C ASN A 24 1.42 3.05 -9.19
N ALA A 25 1.97 4.05 -8.54
CA ALA A 25 1.39 4.63 -7.34
C ALA A 25 1.19 6.15 -7.49
N PHE A 26 0.11 6.63 -6.92
CA PHE A 26 -0.28 8.04 -6.97
C PHE A 26 -0.79 8.50 -5.62
N MET A 27 -0.67 9.80 -5.36
CA MET A 27 -1.54 10.42 -4.37
C MET A 27 -3.00 10.26 -4.80
N ASN A 28 -3.81 9.62 -3.99
CA ASN A 28 -5.23 9.39 -4.23
C ASN A 28 -6.04 10.68 -3.99
N VAL A 29 -5.68 11.73 -4.72
CA VAL A 29 -6.22 13.09 -4.58
C VAL A 29 -6.50 13.68 -5.94
N CYS A 30 -7.77 13.94 -6.23
CA CYS A 30 -8.20 14.56 -7.47
C CYS A 30 -7.57 15.94 -7.65
N ARG A 31 -7.02 16.20 -8.84
CA ARG A 31 -6.32 17.45 -9.16
C ARG A 31 -7.25 18.67 -9.30
N HIS A 32 -8.57 18.41 -9.28
CA HIS A 32 -9.57 19.49 -9.28
C HIS A 32 -9.75 20.12 -7.90
N ARG A 33 -10.32 19.37 -6.93
CA ARG A 33 -10.63 19.85 -5.57
C ARG A 33 -10.30 18.87 -4.46
N GLY A 34 -9.33 17.98 -4.67
CA GLY A 34 -8.75 17.20 -3.60
C GLY A 34 -9.56 15.99 -3.11
N ALA A 35 -10.70 15.66 -3.72
CA ALA A 35 -11.45 14.47 -3.32
C ALA A 35 -10.68 13.18 -3.63
N ARG A 36 -10.94 12.12 -2.85
CA ARG A 36 -10.44 10.77 -3.16
C ARG A 36 -10.94 10.31 -4.52
N VAL A 37 -10.04 9.80 -5.35
CA VAL A 37 -10.38 9.33 -6.71
C VAL A 37 -10.89 7.89 -6.67
N ALA A 38 -10.35 7.08 -5.78
CA ALA A 38 -10.73 5.68 -5.60
C ALA A 38 -10.84 5.31 -4.11
N GLN A 39 -11.54 4.19 -3.82
CA GLN A 39 -11.67 3.62 -2.49
C GLN A 39 -11.57 2.10 -2.55
N GLY A 40 -11.00 1.48 -1.50
CA GLY A 40 -10.88 0.03 -1.37
C GLY A 40 -9.89 -0.58 -2.36
N CYS A 41 -10.22 -1.76 -2.83
CA CYS A 41 -9.45 -2.51 -3.81
C CYS A 41 -10.37 -3.17 -4.84
N GLY A 42 -9.82 -3.62 -5.96
CA GLY A 42 -10.57 -4.31 -7.01
C GLY A 42 -9.72 -4.61 -8.23
N SER A 43 -10.36 -5.23 -9.22
CA SER A 43 -9.73 -5.68 -10.46
C SER A 43 -10.44 -5.15 -11.70
N GLY A 44 -9.77 -5.21 -12.85
CA GLY A 44 -10.36 -4.91 -14.17
C GLY A 44 -10.69 -3.42 -14.39
N LYS A 45 -10.20 -2.51 -13.55
CA LYS A 45 -10.40 -1.07 -13.75
C LYS A 45 -9.54 -0.57 -14.92
N THR A 46 -10.18 0.14 -15.84
CA THR A 46 -9.49 0.82 -16.94
C THR A 46 -9.24 2.31 -16.64
N SER A 47 -10.06 2.88 -15.76
CA SER A 47 -9.99 4.28 -15.36
C SER A 47 -10.62 4.51 -13.99
N PHE A 48 -10.34 5.68 -13.42
CA PHE A 48 -10.81 6.12 -12.12
C PHE A 48 -11.47 7.49 -12.27
N SER A 49 -12.78 7.55 -12.09
CA SER A 49 -13.54 8.80 -12.14
C SER A 49 -13.75 9.35 -10.74
N CYS A 50 -13.35 10.58 -10.53
CA CYS A 50 -13.53 11.27 -9.25
C CYS A 50 -15.03 11.36 -8.92
N PRO A 51 -15.46 10.89 -7.73
CA PRO A 51 -16.88 10.87 -7.38
C PRO A 51 -17.49 12.26 -7.20
N TYR A 52 -16.65 13.30 -7.11
CA TYR A 52 -17.13 14.68 -6.89
C TYR A 52 -17.57 15.36 -8.20
N HIS A 53 -16.69 15.44 -9.20
CA HIS A 53 -16.99 16.14 -10.46
C HIS A 53 -16.64 15.31 -11.72
N GLY A 54 -16.44 14.02 -11.60
CA GLY A 54 -16.24 13.13 -12.73
C GLY A 54 -14.90 13.28 -13.49
N TRP A 55 -13.92 14.02 -12.96
CA TRP A 55 -12.59 14.03 -13.57
C TRP A 55 -12.05 12.61 -13.62
N THR A 56 -11.67 12.13 -14.81
CA THR A 56 -11.35 10.74 -15.05
C THR A 56 -9.87 10.57 -15.39
N TYR A 57 -9.22 9.68 -14.66
CA TYR A 57 -7.80 9.34 -14.79
C TYR A 57 -7.65 7.91 -15.27
N ASP A 58 -6.68 7.67 -16.12
CA ASP A 58 -6.32 6.31 -16.51
C ASP A 58 -5.38 5.63 -15.49
N ARG A 59 -4.98 4.37 -15.80
CA ARG A 59 -4.06 3.58 -14.95
C ARG A 59 -2.64 4.12 -14.88
N THR A 60 -2.29 5.06 -15.76
CA THR A 60 -1.00 5.78 -15.71
C THR A 60 -1.08 7.08 -14.93
N GLY A 61 -2.27 7.40 -14.38
CA GLY A 61 -2.56 8.64 -13.65
C GLY A 61 -2.82 9.85 -14.54
N SER A 62 -2.85 9.68 -15.87
CA SER A 62 -3.10 10.78 -16.80
C SER A 62 -4.57 11.17 -16.78
N LEU A 63 -4.85 12.49 -16.76
CA LEU A 63 -6.21 13.01 -16.88
C LEU A 63 -6.73 12.80 -18.31
N ARG A 64 -7.81 12.04 -18.45
CA ARG A 64 -8.42 11.69 -19.75
C ARG A 64 -9.72 12.42 -20.04
N GLY A 65 -10.53 12.66 -19.03
CA GLY A 65 -11.85 13.24 -19.22
C GLY A 65 -12.19 14.27 -18.15
N ILE A 66 -12.83 15.33 -18.59
CA ILE A 66 -13.40 16.39 -17.76
C ILE A 66 -14.84 16.59 -18.24
N PRO A 67 -15.86 16.35 -17.39
CA PRO A 67 -17.23 16.67 -17.75
C PRO A 67 -17.37 18.18 -18.03
N TYR A 68 -18.11 18.52 -19.09
CA TYR A 68 -18.29 19.91 -19.53
C TYR A 68 -16.96 20.65 -19.76
N GLU A 69 -16.02 19.98 -20.42
CA GLU A 69 -14.64 20.46 -20.65
C GLU A 69 -14.60 21.86 -21.31
N GLN A 70 -15.58 22.19 -22.12
CA GLN A 70 -15.73 23.52 -22.74
C GLN A 70 -15.83 24.68 -21.73
N GLY A 71 -16.12 24.40 -20.46
CA GLY A 71 -16.09 25.39 -19.38
C GLY A 71 -14.72 25.55 -18.71
N PHE A 72 -13.70 24.85 -19.19
CA PHE A 72 -12.33 24.88 -18.65
C PHE A 72 -11.34 25.39 -19.70
N ASP A 73 -11.50 26.63 -20.12
CA ASP A 73 -10.64 27.24 -21.13
C ASP A 73 -9.15 27.15 -20.76
N GLY A 74 -8.34 26.61 -21.66
CA GLY A 74 -6.89 26.53 -21.50
C GLY A 74 -6.36 25.51 -20.49
N ILE A 75 -7.18 24.58 -20.02
CA ILE A 75 -6.69 23.51 -19.13
C ILE A 75 -5.75 22.54 -19.88
N ASP A 76 -4.53 22.42 -19.40
CA ASP A 76 -3.60 21.40 -19.89
C ASP A 76 -3.79 20.11 -19.08
N LYS A 77 -4.39 19.07 -19.67
CA LYS A 77 -4.58 17.77 -19.04
C LYS A 77 -3.28 17.08 -18.64
N VAL A 78 -2.18 17.36 -19.33
CA VAL A 78 -0.88 16.78 -19.01
C VAL A 78 -0.40 17.22 -17.63
N LEU A 79 -0.63 18.49 -17.30
CA LEU A 79 -0.25 19.07 -16.00
C LEU A 79 -1.20 18.70 -14.87
N HIS A 80 -2.36 18.11 -15.20
CA HIS A 80 -3.42 17.77 -14.25
C HIS A 80 -3.58 16.27 -14.02
N GLY A 81 -2.59 15.46 -14.39
CA GLY A 81 -2.49 14.06 -13.98
C GLY A 81 -2.35 13.91 -12.46
N LEU A 82 -2.68 12.73 -11.93
CA LEU A 82 -2.44 12.39 -10.52
C LEU A 82 -0.95 12.52 -10.19
N ARG A 83 -0.65 12.99 -8.98
CA ARG A 83 0.75 13.08 -8.52
C ARG A 83 1.31 11.68 -8.32
N ARG A 84 2.37 11.36 -9.04
CA ARG A 84 3.08 10.09 -8.91
C ARG A 84 3.81 10.00 -7.57
N LEU A 85 3.82 8.79 -7.03
CA LEU A 85 4.64 8.41 -5.88
C LEU A 85 5.64 7.34 -6.36
N PRO A 86 6.89 7.39 -5.89
CA PRO A 86 7.86 6.34 -6.16
C PRO A 86 7.36 5.00 -5.64
N VAL A 87 7.45 3.96 -6.47
CA VAL A 87 6.91 2.64 -6.17
C VAL A 87 7.77 1.56 -6.78
N VAL A 88 7.96 0.48 -6.05
CA VAL A 88 8.57 -0.76 -6.54
C VAL A 88 7.81 -1.98 -6.04
N GLU A 89 7.70 -3.00 -6.88
CA GLU A 89 7.20 -4.31 -6.50
C GLU A 89 8.40 -5.24 -6.29
N LYS A 90 8.58 -5.73 -5.06
CA LYS A 90 9.72 -6.57 -4.69
C LYS A 90 9.38 -7.48 -3.52
N HIS A 91 9.91 -8.70 -3.55
CA HIS A 91 9.67 -9.73 -2.53
C HIS A 91 8.17 -10.00 -2.27
N GLY A 92 7.35 -9.97 -3.33
CA GLY A 92 5.91 -10.21 -3.23
C GLY A 92 5.11 -9.06 -2.61
N MET A 93 5.72 -7.90 -2.39
CA MET A 93 5.08 -6.71 -1.81
C MET A 93 5.23 -5.49 -2.69
N VAL A 94 4.30 -4.55 -2.55
CA VAL A 94 4.33 -3.23 -3.18
C VAL A 94 4.82 -2.20 -2.16
N TRP A 95 5.95 -1.58 -2.45
CA TRP A 95 6.60 -0.58 -1.62
C TRP A 95 6.38 0.80 -2.22
N VAL A 96 5.83 1.73 -1.45
CA VAL A 96 5.54 3.09 -1.90
C VAL A 96 6.22 4.10 -0.99
N VAL A 97 6.86 5.10 -1.56
CA VAL A 97 7.40 6.25 -0.81
C VAL A 97 6.35 7.36 -0.81
N PRO A 98 5.70 7.66 0.33
CA PRO A 98 4.62 8.65 0.38
C PRO A 98 5.11 10.10 0.23
N THR A 99 6.40 10.34 0.43
CA THR A 99 7.02 11.67 0.37
C THR A 99 8.17 11.71 -0.63
N PRO A 100 7.90 11.96 -1.93
CA PRO A 100 8.96 12.12 -2.93
C PRO A 100 9.88 13.31 -2.58
N PRO A 101 11.13 13.37 -3.09
CA PRO A 101 11.61 12.64 -4.27
C PRO A 101 12.37 11.33 -4.00
N ALA A 102 12.38 10.80 -2.77
CA ALA A 102 13.15 9.59 -2.49
C ALA A 102 12.68 8.39 -3.34
N GLU A 103 13.63 7.68 -3.95
CA GLU A 103 13.35 6.43 -4.66
C GLU A 103 13.46 5.24 -3.68
N PRO A 104 12.60 4.21 -3.82
CA PRO A 104 12.62 3.07 -2.92
C PRO A 104 13.79 2.13 -3.26
N ASP A 105 14.83 2.16 -2.43
CA ASP A 105 15.90 1.15 -2.44
C ASP A 105 15.61 0.12 -1.34
N ILE A 106 14.82 -0.89 -1.70
CA ILE A 106 14.27 -1.84 -0.73
C ILE A 106 15.34 -2.77 -0.17
N ASP A 107 16.31 -3.20 -0.99
CA ASP A 107 17.38 -4.09 -0.49
C ASP A 107 18.26 -3.37 0.53
N ARG A 108 18.59 -2.11 0.26
CA ARG A 108 19.33 -1.30 1.22
C ARG A 108 18.52 -1.06 2.50
N HIS A 109 17.21 -0.83 2.37
CA HIS A 109 16.33 -0.61 3.52
C HIS A 109 16.18 -1.87 4.37
N LEU A 110 16.03 -3.03 3.76
CA LEU A 110 15.87 -4.32 4.44
C LEU A 110 17.19 -4.94 4.89
N ASN A 111 18.32 -4.56 4.26
CA ASN A 111 19.64 -5.12 4.54
C ASN A 111 19.60 -6.68 4.54
N ALA A 112 20.08 -7.34 5.59
CA ALA A 112 20.11 -8.80 5.69
C ALA A 112 18.69 -9.42 5.63
N MET A 113 17.67 -8.73 6.13
CA MET A 113 16.27 -9.18 6.08
C MET A 113 15.74 -9.36 4.64
N ALA A 114 16.36 -8.74 3.63
CA ALA A 114 15.94 -8.91 2.24
C ALA A 114 16.03 -10.36 1.77
N ILE A 115 17.04 -11.10 2.24
CA ILE A 115 17.25 -12.53 1.93
C ILE A 115 16.14 -13.38 2.53
N ASP A 116 15.83 -13.14 3.81
CA ASP A 116 14.79 -13.88 4.52
C ASP A 116 13.42 -13.61 3.91
N LEU A 117 13.11 -12.33 3.64
CA LEU A 117 11.86 -11.95 3.03
C LEU A 117 11.66 -12.54 1.64
N ALA A 118 12.72 -12.59 0.82
CA ALA A 118 12.69 -13.25 -0.48
C ALA A 118 12.44 -14.77 -0.36
N SER A 119 12.96 -15.42 0.70
CA SER A 119 12.79 -16.85 0.92
C SER A 119 11.34 -17.27 1.20
N PHE A 120 10.51 -16.37 1.72
CA PHE A 120 9.09 -16.65 1.96
C PHE A 120 8.29 -16.84 0.67
N GLY A 121 8.71 -16.27 -0.45
CA GLY A 121 8.01 -16.39 -1.74
C GLY A 121 6.59 -15.82 -1.68
N LEU A 122 6.41 -14.64 -1.06
CA LEU A 122 5.10 -14.02 -0.83
C LEU A 122 4.30 -13.79 -2.12
N GLU A 123 4.95 -13.68 -3.27
CA GLU A 123 4.31 -13.56 -4.57
C GLU A 123 3.45 -14.79 -4.95
N LYS A 124 3.65 -15.92 -4.26
CA LYS A 124 2.89 -17.16 -4.45
C LYS A 124 1.69 -17.28 -3.51
N TYR A 125 1.59 -16.36 -2.55
CA TYR A 125 0.52 -16.37 -1.55
C TYR A 125 -0.73 -15.73 -2.13
N SER A 126 -1.89 -16.23 -1.71
CA SER A 126 -3.19 -15.62 -2.00
C SER A 126 -3.78 -15.06 -0.71
N HIS A 127 -4.47 -13.94 -0.84
CA HIS A 127 -5.21 -13.37 0.28
C HIS A 127 -6.31 -14.33 0.74
N TYR A 128 -6.29 -14.71 2.02
CA TYR A 128 -7.30 -15.57 2.63
C TYR A 128 -8.43 -14.77 3.26
N GLU A 129 -8.10 -13.92 4.21
CA GLU A 129 -9.09 -13.13 4.95
C GLU A 129 -8.44 -11.89 5.59
N THR A 130 -9.20 -10.80 5.68
CA THR A 130 -8.84 -9.64 6.50
C THR A 130 -9.86 -9.50 7.63
N ARG A 131 -9.38 -9.49 8.87
CA ARG A 131 -10.20 -9.22 10.06
C ARG A 131 -9.77 -7.90 10.68
N VAL A 132 -10.72 -7.03 10.94
CA VAL A 132 -10.50 -5.76 11.62
C VAL A 132 -11.02 -5.85 13.04
N LEU A 133 -10.14 -5.71 14.02
CA LEU A 133 -10.47 -5.68 15.43
C LEU A 133 -10.40 -4.24 15.94
N ASN A 134 -11.53 -3.66 16.27
CA ASN A 134 -11.59 -2.33 16.86
C ASN A 134 -11.38 -2.41 18.38
N ALA A 135 -10.18 -2.11 18.84
CA ALA A 135 -9.83 -2.12 20.25
C ALA A 135 -9.32 -0.74 20.72
N ARG A 136 -9.72 -0.34 21.93
CA ARG A 136 -9.21 0.89 22.56
C ARG A 136 -7.91 0.58 23.29
N LEU A 137 -6.81 0.56 22.56
CA LEU A 137 -5.48 0.28 23.11
C LEU A 137 -4.41 1.11 22.41
N ASN A 138 -3.25 1.23 23.05
CA ASN A 138 -2.10 1.87 22.43
C ASN A 138 -1.46 0.89 21.45
N TRP A 139 -1.33 1.29 20.18
CA TRP A 139 -0.74 0.46 19.13
C TRP A 139 0.71 0.01 19.46
N LYS A 140 1.47 0.80 20.24
CA LYS A 140 2.83 0.43 20.67
C LYS A 140 2.82 -0.82 21.54
N LEU A 141 1.83 -0.98 22.42
CA LEU A 141 1.68 -2.20 23.24
C LEU A 141 1.40 -3.43 22.38
N VAL A 142 0.68 -3.26 21.26
CA VAL A 142 0.46 -4.35 20.31
C VAL A 142 1.80 -4.80 19.72
N ILE A 143 2.59 -3.86 19.22
CA ILE A 143 3.91 -4.16 18.66
C ILE A 143 4.81 -4.81 19.71
N ASP A 144 4.91 -4.23 20.91
CA ASP A 144 5.72 -4.78 21.99
C ASP A 144 5.33 -6.23 22.33
N THR A 145 4.03 -6.54 22.34
CA THR A 145 3.54 -7.90 22.60
C THR A 145 3.96 -8.89 21.49
N PHE A 146 3.97 -8.44 20.23
CA PHE A 146 4.40 -9.30 19.10
C PHE A 146 5.93 -9.43 18.97
N LEU A 147 6.70 -8.50 19.56
CA LEU A 147 8.16 -8.55 19.54
C LEU A 147 8.76 -9.44 20.65
N GLU A 148 7.94 -9.95 21.57
CA GLU A 148 8.42 -10.87 22.60
C GLU A 148 7.64 -12.20 22.55
N THR A 149 8.29 -13.26 22.92
CA THR A 149 7.71 -14.62 22.96
C THR A 149 7.63 -15.19 24.37
N TYR A 150 8.00 -14.40 25.39
CA TYR A 150 8.09 -14.83 26.77
C TYR A 150 6.76 -15.30 27.35
N HIS A 151 5.63 -14.63 27.00
CA HIS A 151 4.30 -14.95 27.46
C HIS A 151 3.73 -16.27 26.87
N LEU A 152 4.28 -16.76 25.77
CA LEU A 152 3.74 -17.91 25.04
C LEU A 152 3.63 -19.19 25.91
N SER A 153 4.64 -19.44 26.74
CA SER A 153 4.68 -20.62 27.61
C SER A 153 3.65 -20.60 28.72
N VAL A 154 3.15 -19.42 29.08
CA VAL A 154 2.18 -19.22 30.17
C VAL A 154 0.80 -18.92 29.62
N LEU A 155 0.64 -17.83 28.87
CA LEU A 155 -0.64 -17.36 28.35
C LEU A 155 -1.18 -18.27 27.25
N HIS A 156 -0.30 -18.74 26.35
CA HIS A 156 -0.64 -19.56 25.18
C HIS A 156 -0.20 -21.02 25.33
N LYS A 157 -0.16 -21.51 26.57
CA LYS A 157 0.33 -22.84 26.92
C LYS A 157 -0.31 -23.98 26.12
N THR A 158 -1.59 -23.89 25.83
CA THR A 158 -2.35 -24.94 25.13
C THR A 158 -2.62 -24.66 23.67
N THR A 159 -2.27 -23.46 23.17
CA THR A 159 -2.57 -23.06 21.79
C THR A 159 -1.31 -22.91 20.96
N ILE A 160 -0.42 -22.01 21.34
CA ILE A 160 0.77 -21.65 20.53
C ILE A 160 2.05 -22.33 21.05
N ALA A 161 2.22 -22.44 22.37
CA ALA A 161 3.42 -23.02 22.97
C ALA A 161 3.75 -24.46 22.53
N PRO A 162 2.79 -25.31 22.14
CA PRO A 162 3.12 -26.66 21.61
C PRO A 162 3.82 -26.62 20.24
N ILE A 163 3.72 -25.52 19.48
CA ILE A 163 4.25 -25.40 18.11
C ILE A 163 5.35 -24.33 17.97
N LEU A 164 5.52 -23.47 18.99
CA LEU A 164 6.55 -22.42 19.00
C LEU A 164 7.36 -22.49 20.30
N HIS A 165 8.69 -22.39 20.17
CA HIS A 165 9.56 -22.26 21.33
C HIS A 165 9.49 -20.82 21.88
N SER A 166 9.16 -20.67 23.16
CA SER A 166 9.25 -19.39 23.85
C SER A 166 10.71 -19.05 24.19
N ASN A 167 11.02 -17.76 24.25
CA ASN A 167 12.35 -17.20 24.60
C ASN A 167 13.49 -17.55 23.62
N LEU A 168 13.18 -17.91 22.37
CA LEU A 168 14.14 -17.99 21.30
C LEU A 168 13.87 -16.85 20.31
N GLY A 169 14.73 -15.88 20.28
CA GLY A 169 14.70 -14.79 19.32
C GLY A 169 16.13 -14.42 18.95
N THR A 170 16.38 -14.22 17.66
CA THR A 170 17.59 -13.59 17.15
C THR A 170 17.24 -12.17 16.74
N PHE A 171 18.02 -11.21 17.20
CA PHE A 171 17.87 -9.80 16.83
C PHE A 171 19.13 -9.39 16.08
N ASP A 172 19.01 -9.14 14.79
CA ASP A 172 20.05 -8.47 14.05
C ASP A 172 19.79 -6.96 14.14
N GLY A 173 20.80 -6.23 14.64
CA GLY A 173 20.73 -4.76 14.68
C GLY A 173 20.71 -4.19 13.26
N MET A 174 19.75 -3.33 12.97
CA MET A 174 19.74 -2.50 11.77
C MET A 174 20.65 -1.31 11.94
#